data_76b677613bc75cfe162b2b1af17b0f39
#
_entry.id   76b677613bc75cfe162b2b1af17b0f39
#
_cell.length_a   1.000
_cell.length_b   1.000
_cell.length_c   1.000
_cell.angle_alpha   90.00
_cell.angle_beta   90.00
_cell.angle_gamma   90.00
#
_symmetry.space_group_name_H-M   'P 1'
#
loop_
_entity.id
_entity.type
_entity.pdbx_description
1 polymer ?
#
loop_
_entity_poly.entity_id
_entity_poly.type
_entity_poly.pdbx_seq_one_letter_code
_entity_poly.pdbx_strand_id
1 'polypeptide(L)'
;MQWLLVPVVLFMALGKEGKAQSPHPIGFADTLLFNDSLRYTGFGYDGPAPLFVQAWFPLGGTIAEPVGRLEQRNLRLRELRMPSVPTSLQRVYSELLMRMDSAFIEYDLRYPFGGDEPIDYAPFTEQQVKDSLFALGSHACRALLPVRSEHPVIVYHHGSQGLSDENVWMAEHFAENGFIFLSCNFHWPLKGAMYGTPLVWEPDRHSIRTMLRFARQLNKGNKVFYIGHSWGAQEGWCTLHEPGLADAFVSLETTMEWKTDTAEVRDKWPDMLEAITTHSYPMPILMVADSDAEPPYPLFTGVRGDLRYLDPKQPFGHESYTSAYLMRQAVEGRFALPDRDRLHEQAALYEALLAELLAFLQERTGVPVSPPHHRKGDPFHRFPVPSPADPNGR
;
A
#
# COMPACT_ATOMS: atom_id res chain seq x y z
N MET A 1 40.71 6.82 -14.80
CA MET A 1 39.91 7.01 -13.58
C MET A 1 38.93 5.86 -13.48
N GLN A 2 39.28 4.86 -12.67
CA GLN A 2 38.45 3.67 -12.46
C GLN A 2 37.40 4.00 -11.39
N TRP A 3 36.14 3.90 -11.77
CA TRP A 3 35.02 4.00 -10.83
C TRP A 3 34.86 2.65 -10.15
N LEU A 4 35.18 2.58 -8.87
CA LEU A 4 34.85 1.46 -8.03
C LEU A 4 33.34 1.41 -7.80
N LEU A 5 32.69 0.43 -8.41
CA LEU A 5 31.37 -0.02 -8.02
C LEU A 5 31.48 -0.68 -6.65
N VAL A 6 31.01 0.01 -5.62
CA VAL A 6 30.78 -0.59 -4.32
C VAL A 6 29.39 -1.24 -4.36
N PRO A 7 29.28 -2.56 -4.25
CA PRO A 7 27.98 -3.19 -4.13
C PRO A 7 27.46 -2.90 -2.71
N VAL A 8 26.34 -2.20 -2.60
CA VAL A 8 25.57 -2.13 -1.35
C VAL A 8 24.92 -3.50 -1.16
N VAL A 9 25.65 -4.39 -0.53
CA VAL A 9 25.16 -5.65 0.04
C VAL A 9 24.94 -5.39 1.52
N LEU A 10 23.74 -4.99 1.89
CA LEU A 10 23.36 -4.90 3.30
C LEU A 10 21.91 -5.39 3.51
N PHE A 11 21.66 -6.63 3.14
CA PHE A 11 20.48 -7.36 3.60
C PHE A 11 20.82 -8.85 3.65
N MET A 12 21.74 -9.25 4.53
CA MET A 12 21.84 -10.66 4.93
C MET A 12 22.74 -10.77 6.16
N ALA A 13 22.14 -10.77 7.32
CA ALA A 13 22.57 -11.61 8.41
C ALA A 13 21.65 -11.43 9.59
N LEU A 14 20.67 -12.32 9.76
CA LEU A 14 20.26 -12.73 11.10
C LEU A 14 19.45 -14.02 11.03
N GLY A 15 20.02 -15.09 11.61
CA GLY A 15 19.28 -16.17 12.24
C GLY A 15 18.83 -17.33 11.38
N LYS A 16 19.69 -18.32 11.21
CA LYS A 16 19.29 -19.71 10.87
C LYS A 16 18.57 -20.34 12.08
N GLU A 17 17.35 -20.80 11.87
CA GLU A 17 16.95 -22.20 12.07
C GLU A 17 15.42 -22.31 11.93
N GLY A 18 15.02 -22.79 10.83
CA GLY A 18 13.74 -23.16 10.27
C GLY A 18 13.97 -23.10 8.78
N LYS A 19 13.61 -24.08 8.00
CA LYS A 19 13.76 -24.01 6.54
C LYS A 19 12.96 -22.79 6.03
N ALA A 20 13.57 -21.60 6.15
CA ALA A 20 13.10 -20.41 5.49
C ALA A 20 13.10 -20.73 4.00
N GLN A 21 11.96 -20.68 3.38
CA GLN A 21 11.82 -20.74 1.93
C GLN A 21 12.77 -19.68 1.37
N SER A 22 13.64 -20.04 0.44
CA SER A 22 14.51 -19.03 -0.20
C SER A 22 13.61 -17.94 -0.80
N PRO A 23 13.94 -16.65 -0.63
CA PRO A 23 13.11 -15.59 -1.17
C PRO A 23 12.89 -15.80 -2.67
N HIS A 24 11.67 -15.58 -3.11
CA HIS A 24 11.33 -15.68 -4.54
C HIS A 24 11.97 -14.50 -5.29
N PRO A 25 12.55 -14.72 -6.47
CA PRO A 25 12.79 -13.60 -7.38
C PRO A 25 11.49 -12.89 -7.69
N ILE A 26 11.54 -11.56 -7.79
CA ILE A 26 10.36 -10.72 -7.97
C ILE A 26 10.13 -10.43 -9.45
N GLY A 27 8.94 -10.70 -9.95
CA GLY A 27 8.45 -10.22 -11.24
C GLY A 27 7.70 -8.92 -11.09
N PHE A 28 7.86 -8.03 -12.07
CA PHE A 28 7.05 -6.82 -12.22
C PHE A 28 6.35 -6.80 -13.56
N ALA A 29 5.08 -6.47 -13.55
CA ALA A 29 4.27 -6.23 -14.74
C ALA A 29 3.30 -5.08 -14.49
N ASP A 30 2.82 -4.52 -15.59
CA ASP A 30 1.69 -3.61 -15.59
C ASP A 30 0.56 -4.17 -16.46
N THR A 31 -0.67 -3.72 -16.18
CA THR A 31 -1.84 -4.03 -17.01
C THR A 31 -2.88 -2.92 -16.90
N LEU A 32 -3.77 -2.85 -17.88
CA LEU A 32 -4.88 -1.90 -17.89
C LEU A 32 -6.19 -2.66 -17.70
N LEU A 33 -6.94 -2.24 -16.69
CA LEU A 33 -8.32 -2.67 -16.49
C LEU A 33 -9.26 -1.52 -16.75
N PHE A 34 -10.54 -1.85 -16.95
CA PHE A 34 -11.58 -0.87 -17.07
C PHE A 34 -12.66 -1.12 -16.03
N ASN A 35 -13.10 -0.04 -15.39
CA ASN A 35 -14.23 -0.08 -14.51
C ASN A 35 -15.48 0.31 -15.32
N ASP A 36 -16.23 -0.69 -15.81
CA ASP A 36 -17.40 -0.50 -16.64
C ASP A 36 -18.58 0.18 -15.90
N SER A 37 -18.53 0.22 -14.58
CA SER A 37 -19.54 0.89 -13.75
C SER A 37 -19.35 2.40 -13.67
N LEU A 38 -18.21 2.90 -14.11
CA LEU A 38 -17.84 4.32 -14.05
C LEU A 38 -17.40 4.79 -15.43
N ARG A 39 -17.93 5.94 -15.86
CA ARG A 39 -17.52 6.60 -17.10
C ARG A 39 -16.55 7.73 -16.79
N TYR A 40 -15.48 7.78 -17.53
CA TYR A 40 -14.50 8.86 -17.46
C TYR A 40 -14.44 9.59 -18.81
N THR A 41 -14.47 10.91 -18.75
CA THR A 41 -14.31 11.78 -19.91
C THR A 41 -13.21 12.80 -19.62
N GLY A 42 -12.10 12.74 -20.35
CA GLY A 42 -10.99 13.68 -20.19
C GLY A 42 -9.83 13.39 -21.13
N PHE A 43 -9.05 14.39 -21.44
CA PHE A 43 -7.85 14.32 -22.29
C PHE A 43 -8.09 13.66 -23.66
N GLY A 44 -9.32 13.79 -24.20
CA GLY A 44 -9.74 13.18 -25.46
C GLY A 44 -10.12 11.70 -25.34
N TYR A 45 -10.15 11.15 -24.15
CA TYR A 45 -10.73 9.85 -23.84
C TYR A 45 -12.18 10.03 -23.37
N ASP A 46 -13.06 9.14 -23.81
CA ASP A 46 -14.43 9.03 -23.35
C ASP A 46 -14.82 7.54 -23.33
N GLY A 47 -14.95 6.96 -22.14
CA GLY A 47 -15.18 5.52 -21.98
C GLY A 47 -15.21 5.05 -20.53
N PRO A 48 -15.17 3.73 -20.31
CA PRO A 48 -15.05 3.17 -18.98
C PRO A 48 -13.81 3.71 -18.26
N ALA A 49 -13.89 3.91 -16.94
CA ALA A 49 -12.78 4.47 -16.18
C ALA A 49 -11.57 3.54 -16.19
N PRO A 50 -10.39 4.02 -16.64
CA PRO A 50 -9.20 3.20 -16.71
C PRO A 50 -8.55 3.03 -15.33
N LEU A 51 -8.14 1.82 -15.01
CA LEU A 51 -7.32 1.46 -13.86
C LEU A 51 -5.96 0.97 -14.38
N PHE A 52 -4.93 1.76 -14.14
CA PHE A 52 -3.56 1.44 -14.50
C PHE A 52 -2.94 0.62 -13.36
N VAL A 53 -2.90 -0.70 -13.54
CA VAL A 53 -2.52 -1.64 -12.50
C VAL A 53 -1.04 -1.95 -12.59
N GLN A 54 -0.36 -1.86 -11.48
CA GLN A 54 0.99 -2.35 -11.24
C GLN A 54 0.93 -3.65 -10.43
N ALA A 55 1.78 -4.61 -10.76
CA ALA A 55 1.80 -5.92 -10.14
C ALA A 55 3.23 -6.36 -9.84
N TRP A 56 3.49 -6.76 -8.61
CA TRP A 56 4.70 -7.45 -8.16
C TRP A 56 4.31 -8.87 -7.77
N PHE A 57 5.10 -9.86 -8.18
CA PHE A 57 4.73 -11.26 -8.00
C PHE A 57 5.94 -12.19 -7.94
N PRO A 58 5.81 -13.37 -7.31
CA PRO A 58 6.86 -14.36 -7.28
C PRO A 58 7.17 -14.88 -8.69
N LEU A 59 8.44 -14.89 -9.07
CA LEU A 59 8.90 -15.53 -10.29
C LEU A 59 9.28 -16.98 -10.02
N GLY A 60 8.72 -17.90 -10.83
CA GLY A 60 9.17 -19.28 -10.89
C GLY A 60 10.23 -19.42 -11.97
N GLY A 61 11.51 -19.56 -11.63
CA GLY A 61 12.53 -19.91 -12.58
C GLY A 61 13.49 -18.80 -13.01
N THR A 62 13.85 -18.71 -14.28
CA THR A 62 14.97 -17.93 -14.81
C THR A 62 14.86 -16.44 -14.55
N ILE A 63 15.96 -15.84 -14.12
CA ILE A 63 16.08 -14.39 -13.87
C ILE A 63 15.83 -13.64 -15.19
N ALA A 64 14.83 -12.78 -15.18
CA ALA A 64 14.55 -11.81 -16.23
C ALA A 64 15.40 -10.53 -16.02
N GLU A 65 15.31 -9.58 -16.95
CA GLU A 65 16.03 -8.30 -16.83
C GLU A 65 15.51 -7.48 -15.63
N PRO A 66 16.41 -6.89 -14.83
CA PRO A 66 16.02 -5.99 -13.76
C PRO A 66 15.23 -4.79 -14.28
N VAL A 67 14.26 -4.33 -13.49
CA VAL A 67 13.42 -3.15 -13.78
C VAL A 67 13.78 -2.03 -12.83
N GLY A 68 14.17 -0.88 -13.35
CA GLY A 68 14.38 0.33 -12.54
C GLY A 68 13.05 0.94 -12.05
N ARG A 69 13.10 1.74 -10.99
CA ARG A 69 11.91 2.39 -10.41
C ARG A 69 11.21 3.35 -11.38
N LEU A 70 11.97 4.15 -12.11
CA LEU A 70 11.41 5.02 -13.15
C LEU A 70 10.63 4.21 -14.19
N GLU A 71 11.13 3.03 -14.53
CA GLU A 71 10.50 2.13 -15.48
C GLU A 71 9.23 1.49 -14.92
N GLN A 72 9.21 1.16 -13.63
CA GLN A 72 7.99 0.70 -12.94
C GLN A 72 6.91 1.79 -12.93
N ARG A 73 7.30 3.05 -12.70
CA ARG A 73 6.35 4.17 -12.74
C ARG A 73 5.83 4.44 -14.15
N ASN A 74 6.67 4.31 -15.16
CA ASN A 74 6.31 4.50 -16.56
C ASN A 74 5.73 3.21 -17.15
N LEU A 75 4.43 3.00 -17.02
CA LEU A 75 3.75 1.81 -17.56
C LEU A 75 4.02 1.63 -19.04
N ARG A 76 4.40 0.42 -19.42
CA ARG A 76 4.69 0.03 -20.80
C ARG A 76 3.61 -0.89 -21.35
N LEU A 77 2.37 -0.45 -21.28
CA LEU A 77 1.19 -1.21 -21.68
C LEU A 77 1.32 -1.86 -23.07
N ARG A 78 2.13 -1.27 -23.96
CA ARG A 78 2.36 -1.79 -25.30
C ARG A 78 3.12 -3.11 -25.34
N GLU A 79 4.03 -3.32 -24.38
CA GLU A 79 4.95 -4.46 -24.39
C GLU A 79 4.33 -5.68 -23.73
N LEU A 80 3.35 -5.47 -22.83
CA LEU A 80 2.96 -6.52 -21.93
C LEU A 80 1.76 -7.35 -22.36
N ARG A 81 0.71 -6.79 -22.87
CA ARG A 81 -0.46 -7.53 -23.37
C ARG A 81 -1.38 -6.69 -24.25
N MET A 82 -1.14 -5.41 -24.32
CA MET A 82 -1.97 -4.51 -25.12
C MET A 82 -1.16 -4.04 -26.33
N PRO A 83 -1.38 -4.61 -27.51
CA PRO A 83 -0.60 -4.27 -28.71
C PRO A 83 -0.79 -2.81 -29.14
N SER A 84 -1.86 -2.16 -28.71
CA SER A 84 -2.06 -0.73 -28.94
C SER A 84 -2.92 -0.12 -27.83
N VAL A 85 -2.32 0.78 -27.05
CA VAL A 85 -3.08 1.66 -26.14
C VAL A 85 -3.49 2.89 -26.95
N PRO A 86 -4.78 3.24 -27.00
CA PRO A 86 -5.23 4.46 -27.68
C PRO A 86 -4.49 5.70 -27.21
N THR A 87 -4.19 6.63 -28.13
CA THR A 87 -3.47 7.89 -27.81
C THR A 87 -4.18 8.68 -26.70
N SER A 88 -5.51 8.63 -26.65
CA SER A 88 -6.29 9.27 -25.59
C SER A 88 -5.97 8.70 -24.21
N LEU A 89 -5.86 7.37 -24.06
CA LEU A 89 -5.45 6.75 -22.80
C LEU A 89 -4.00 7.04 -22.43
N GLN A 90 -3.11 7.18 -23.42
CA GLN A 90 -1.73 7.61 -23.15
C GLN A 90 -1.68 9.03 -22.57
N ARG A 91 -2.55 9.93 -23.03
CA ARG A 91 -2.69 11.29 -22.46
C ARG A 91 -3.24 11.24 -21.04
N VAL A 92 -4.27 10.43 -20.80
CA VAL A 92 -4.81 10.21 -19.44
C VAL A 92 -3.70 9.75 -18.50
N TYR A 93 -2.89 8.77 -18.93
CA TYR A 93 -1.80 8.26 -18.12
C TYR A 93 -0.68 9.29 -17.90
N SER A 94 -0.33 10.07 -18.93
CA SER A 94 0.68 11.15 -18.78
C SER A 94 0.25 12.20 -17.78
N GLU A 95 -1.03 12.55 -17.74
CA GLU A 95 -1.58 13.46 -16.75
C GLU A 95 -1.55 12.86 -15.34
N LEU A 96 -1.87 11.58 -15.22
CA LEU A 96 -1.73 10.84 -13.95
C LEU A 96 -0.29 10.92 -13.43
N LEU A 97 0.69 10.60 -14.26
CA LEU A 97 2.10 10.65 -13.87
C LEU A 97 2.54 12.03 -13.42
N MET A 98 2.13 13.08 -14.12
CA MET A 98 2.46 14.45 -13.76
C MET A 98 1.90 14.81 -12.37
N ARG A 99 0.67 14.36 -12.06
CA ARG A 99 0.06 14.56 -10.74
C ARG A 99 0.74 13.74 -9.67
N MET A 100 1.05 12.49 -9.95
CA MET A 100 1.83 11.64 -9.03
C MET A 100 3.21 12.23 -8.72
N ASP A 101 3.88 12.78 -9.72
CA ASP A 101 5.16 13.44 -9.52
C ASP A 101 5.05 14.70 -8.63
N SER A 102 4.01 15.51 -8.84
CA SER A 102 3.74 16.67 -8.02
C SER A 102 3.41 16.29 -6.57
N ALA A 103 2.58 15.26 -6.39
CA ALA A 103 2.22 14.75 -5.08
C ALA A 103 3.45 14.19 -4.33
N PHE A 104 4.28 13.40 -5.00
CA PHE A 104 5.49 12.86 -4.42
C PHE A 104 6.45 13.96 -3.95
N ILE A 105 6.65 15.02 -4.75
CA ILE A 105 7.47 16.16 -4.35
C ILE A 105 6.86 16.88 -3.15
N GLU A 106 5.57 17.14 -3.19
CA GLU A 106 4.90 17.91 -2.14
C GLU A 106 4.88 17.18 -0.80
N TYR A 107 4.48 15.92 -0.77
CA TYR A 107 4.21 15.19 0.47
C TYR A 107 5.38 14.32 0.93
N ASP A 108 6.11 13.70 0.01
CA ASP A 108 7.16 12.76 0.40
C ASP A 108 8.55 13.39 0.43
N LEU A 109 8.77 14.49 -0.28
CA LEU A 109 10.06 15.18 -0.28
C LEU A 109 10.03 16.50 0.47
N ARG A 110 9.04 17.37 0.19
CA ARG A 110 9.00 18.71 0.78
C ARG A 110 8.53 18.71 2.22
N TYR A 111 7.45 18.03 2.50
CA TYR A 111 6.83 17.97 3.83
C TYR A 111 6.69 16.52 4.35
N PRO A 112 7.77 15.74 4.37
CA PRO A 112 7.69 14.36 4.84
C PRO A 112 7.28 14.33 6.30
N PHE A 113 6.59 13.26 6.70
CA PHE A 113 6.03 13.08 8.05
C PHE A 113 4.93 14.07 8.45
N GLY A 114 4.31 14.77 7.48
CA GLY A 114 3.30 15.77 7.78
C GLY A 114 3.84 16.99 8.54
N GLY A 115 5.12 17.29 8.36
CA GLY A 115 5.77 18.45 8.98
C GLY A 115 5.26 19.77 8.39
N ASP A 116 5.24 20.82 9.21
CA ASP A 116 4.85 22.17 8.78
C ASP A 116 5.98 22.90 8.04
N GLU A 117 7.22 22.48 8.26
CA GLU A 117 8.40 23.12 7.67
C GLU A 117 8.95 22.26 6.53
N PRO A 118 9.22 22.87 5.37
CA PRO A 118 9.80 22.13 4.25
C PRO A 118 11.24 21.72 4.53
N ILE A 119 11.63 20.56 4.04
CA ILE A 119 13.02 20.11 4.12
C ILE A 119 13.89 20.99 3.17
N ASP A 120 14.97 21.53 3.71
CA ASP A 120 16.00 22.22 2.92
C ASP A 120 17.03 21.19 2.42
N TYR A 121 17.02 20.95 1.13
CA TYR A 121 17.98 20.07 0.46
C TYR A 121 19.21 20.82 -0.10
N ALA A 122 19.38 22.12 0.17
CA ALA A 122 20.47 22.89 -0.42
C ALA A 122 21.84 22.20 -0.30
N PRO A 123 22.65 22.20 -1.35
CA PRO A 123 22.51 22.94 -2.62
C PRO A 123 21.66 22.25 -3.71
N PHE A 124 20.98 21.18 -3.38
CA PHE A 124 20.14 20.41 -4.31
C PHE A 124 18.69 20.89 -4.27
N THR A 125 17.92 20.51 -5.30
CA THR A 125 16.48 20.74 -5.37
C THR A 125 15.73 19.44 -5.08
N GLU A 126 14.46 19.53 -4.67
CA GLU A 126 13.58 18.37 -4.50
C GLU A 126 13.51 17.52 -5.78
N GLN A 127 13.50 18.18 -6.95
CA GLN A 127 13.51 17.48 -8.24
C GLN A 127 14.79 16.63 -8.43
N GLN A 128 15.95 17.12 -8.03
CA GLN A 128 17.21 16.36 -8.12
C GLN A 128 17.19 15.15 -7.17
N VAL A 129 16.59 15.30 -5.99
CA VAL A 129 16.40 14.19 -5.04
C VAL A 129 15.44 13.16 -5.64
N LYS A 130 14.28 13.59 -6.16
CA LYS A 130 13.31 12.74 -6.85
C LYS A 130 13.96 11.95 -7.97
N ASP A 131 14.66 12.62 -8.86
CA ASP A 131 15.30 11.98 -10.02
C ASP A 131 16.34 10.94 -9.59
N SER A 132 17.02 11.20 -8.47
CA SER A 132 17.98 10.23 -7.91
C SER A 132 17.29 9.00 -7.32
N LEU A 133 16.15 9.18 -6.66
CA LEU A 133 15.34 8.08 -6.13
C LEU A 133 14.78 7.21 -7.26
N PHE A 134 14.28 7.82 -8.34
CA PHE A 134 13.78 7.07 -9.49
C PHE A 134 14.87 6.46 -10.37
N ALA A 135 16.11 6.91 -10.24
CA ALA A 135 17.26 6.28 -10.87
C ALA A 135 17.77 5.03 -10.13
N LEU A 136 17.28 4.76 -8.91
CA LEU A 136 17.62 3.55 -8.17
C LEU A 136 17.07 2.31 -8.89
N GLY A 137 17.82 1.22 -8.81
CA GLY A 137 17.31 -0.10 -9.19
C GLY A 137 16.18 -0.55 -8.24
N SER A 138 15.40 -1.51 -8.69
CA SER A 138 14.51 -2.28 -7.83
C SER A 138 14.97 -3.72 -7.75
N HIS A 139 14.39 -4.50 -6.84
CA HIS A 139 14.65 -5.94 -6.78
C HIS A 139 13.80 -6.72 -7.80
N ALA A 140 12.85 -6.06 -8.44
CA ALA A 140 11.96 -6.69 -9.39
C ALA A 140 12.59 -6.79 -10.80
N CYS A 141 12.20 -7.84 -11.51
CA CYS A 141 12.56 -8.07 -12.91
C CYS A 141 11.31 -7.97 -13.78
N ARG A 142 11.46 -7.46 -15.00
CA ARG A 142 10.36 -7.42 -15.95
C ARG A 142 9.88 -8.82 -16.28
N ALA A 143 8.60 -9.07 -16.13
CA ALA A 143 7.98 -10.35 -16.44
C ALA A 143 6.53 -10.17 -16.87
N LEU A 144 5.95 -11.19 -17.47
CA LEU A 144 4.52 -11.21 -17.77
C LEU A 144 3.73 -11.61 -16.54
N LEU A 145 2.70 -10.81 -16.21
CA LEU A 145 1.77 -11.17 -15.15
C LEU A 145 1.15 -12.54 -15.45
N PRO A 146 1.18 -13.51 -14.52
CA PRO A 146 0.59 -14.81 -14.73
C PRO A 146 -0.92 -14.71 -14.99
N VAL A 147 -1.43 -15.50 -15.93
CA VAL A 147 -2.88 -15.52 -16.23
C VAL A 147 -3.65 -16.15 -15.07
N ARG A 148 -3.04 -17.17 -14.43
CA ARG A 148 -3.54 -17.86 -13.24
C ARG A 148 -2.38 -18.26 -12.35
N SER A 149 -2.52 -18.04 -11.07
CA SER A 149 -1.49 -18.33 -10.07
C SER A 149 -2.07 -19.06 -8.87
N GLU A 150 -1.23 -19.82 -8.19
CA GLU A 150 -1.55 -20.46 -6.91
C GLU A 150 -1.16 -19.56 -5.72
N HIS A 151 -0.51 -18.43 -5.99
CA HIS A 151 -0.13 -17.46 -4.97
C HIS A 151 -1.34 -16.67 -4.48
N PRO A 152 -1.45 -16.37 -3.18
CA PRO A 152 -2.44 -15.43 -2.66
C PRO A 152 -2.20 -14.04 -3.24
N VAL A 153 -3.26 -13.26 -3.37
CA VAL A 153 -3.21 -11.93 -3.98
C VAL A 153 -3.55 -10.87 -2.95
N ILE A 154 -2.77 -9.80 -2.90
CA ILE A 154 -3.02 -8.60 -2.13
C ILE A 154 -3.44 -7.50 -3.11
N VAL A 155 -4.54 -6.81 -2.81
CA VAL A 155 -4.90 -5.53 -3.42
C VAL A 155 -4.54 -4.44 -2.43
N TYR A 156 -3.59 -3.58 -2.80
CA TYR A 156 -3.17 -2.44 -2.02
C TYR A 156 -3.85 -1.18 -2.53
N HIS A 157 -4.45 -0.43 -1.62
CA HIS A 157 -5.11 0.84 -1.89
C HIS A 157 -4.39 1.96 -1.15
N HIS A 158 -3.80 2.86 -1.92
CA HIS A 158 -3.04 4.00 -1.43
C HIS A 158 -3.90 5.06 -0.72
N GLY A 159 -3.24 5.99 -0.07
CA GLY A 159 -3.87 7.13 0.58
C GLY A 159 -4.37 8.21 -0.39
N SER A 160 -4.73 9.36 0.17
CA SER A 160 -5.30 10.49 -0.59
C SER A 160 -4.34 11.10 -1.61
N GLN A 161 -3.03 10.93 -1.43
CA GLN A 161 -2.01 11.43 -2.37
C GLN A 161 -2.12 10.81 -3.77
N GLY A 162 -2.74 9.64 -3.89
CA GLY A 162 -2.98 8.99 -5.19
C GLY A 162 -1.75 8.34 -5.80
N LEU A 163 -0.78 7.98 -4.98
CA LEU A 163 0.45 7.35 -5.42
C LEU A 163 0.27 5.83 -5.46
N SER A 164 -0.06 5.26 -6.62
CA SER A 164 -0.20 3.81 -6.79
C SER A 164 1.10 3.05 -6.49
N ASP A 165 2.23 3.74 -6.48
CA ASP A 165 3.57 3.22 -6.18
C ASP A 165 4.16 3.73 -4.85
N GLU A 166 3.33 4.22 -3.93
CA GLU A 166 3.80 4.71 -2.62
C GLU A 166 4.43 3.61 -1.76
N ASN A 167 4.06 2.35 -2.00
CA ASN A 167 4.47 1.21 -1.16
C ASN A 167 5.24 0.12 -1.92
N VAL A 168 6.23 0.52 -2.75
CA VAL A 168 7.05 -0.43 -3.52
C VAL A 168 7.81 -1.42 -2.63
N TRP A 169 8.34 -0.98 -1.47
CA TRP A 169 9.03 -1.90 -0.55
C TRP A 169 8.07 -2.95 0.03
N MET A 170 6.83 -2.56 0.35
CA MET A 170 5.81 -3.51 0.77
C MET A 170 5.49 -4.49 -0.36
N ALA A 171 5.36 -3.99 -1.58
CA ALA A 171 5.07 -4.82 -2.74
C ALA A 171 6.18 -5.84 -3.01
N GLU A 172 7.44 -5.43 -2.98
CA GLU A 172 8.59 -6.31 -3.14
C GLU A 172 8.69 -7.31 -1.99
N HIS A 173 8.50 -6.87 -0.74
CA HIS A 173 8.50 -7.74 0.44
C HIS A 173 7.45 -8.86 0.33
N PHE A 174 6.23 -8.53 -0.04
CA PHE A 174 5.19 -9.55 -0.18
C PHE A 174 5.44 -10.47 -1.38
N ALA A 175 5.95 -9.94 -2.50
CA ALA A 175 6.28 -10.75 -3.66
C ALA A 175 7.41 -11.77 -3.36
N GLU A 176 8.45 -11.37 -2.64
CA GLU A 176 9.51 -12.28 -2.16
C GLU A 176 8.95 -13.39 -1.25
N ASN A 177 7.90 -13.09 -0.50
CA ASN A 177 7.25 -14.03 0.42
C ASN A 177 6.07 -14.80 -0.21
N GLY A 178 5.97 -14.82 -1.52
CA GLY A 178 5.05 -15.70 -2.24
C GLY A 178 3.67 -15.11 -2.47
N PHE A 179 3.47 -13.81 -2.39
CA PHE A 179 2.21 -13.14 -2.70
C PHE A 179 2.28 -12.41 -4.04
N ILE A 180 1.15 -12.27 -4.71
CA ILE A 180 0.99 -11.27 -5.78
C ILE A 180 0.50 -9.99 -5.12
N PHE A 181 1.17 -8.88 -5.36
CA PHE A 181 0.79 -7.57 -4.84
C PHE A 181 0.34 -6.68 -6.00
N LEU A 182 -0.86 -6.14 -5.91
CA LEU A 182 -1.50 -5.30 -6.93
C LEU A 182 -1.79 -3.91 -6.36
N SER A 183 -1.47 -2.87 -7.11
CA SER A 183 -1.91 -1.50 -6.83
C SER A 183 -2.37 -0.81 -8.11
N CYS A 184 -3.18 0.25 -8.00
CA CYS A 184 -3.61 1.06 -9.14
C CYS A 184 -3.97 2.49 -8.71
N ASN A 185 -4.32 3.32 -9.69
CA ASN A 185 -4.78 4.70 -9.50
C ASN A 185 -6.23 4.77 -9.00
N PHE A 186 -6.53 4.37 -7.78
CA PHE A 186 -7.91 4.29 -7.29
C PHE A 186 -8.70 5.61 -7.38
N HIS A 187 -8.14 6.71 -6.92
CA HIS A 187 -8.86 8.00 -6.86
C HIS A 187 -8.85 8.76 -8.17
N TRP A 188 -7.84 8.56 -8.95
CA TRP A 188 -7.63 9.26 -10.21
C TRP A 188 -7.86 8.30 -11.40
N PRO A 189 -8.39 8.75 -12.54
CA PRO A 189 -8.72 10.13 -12.91
C PRO A 189 -10.10 10.59 -12.46
N LEU A 190 -10.89 9.78 -11.79
CA LEU A 190 -12.32 10.02 -11.52
C LEU A 190 -12.57 11.25 -10.65
N LYS A 191 -11.79 11.39 -9.58
CA LYS A 191 -11.96 12.47 -8.62
C LYS A 191 -11.09 13.69 -8.92
N GLY A 192 -10.46 13.75 -10.05
CA GLY A 192 -9.80 14.88 -10.76
C GLY A 192 -9.07 15.96 -9.98
N ALA A 193 -9.20 16.03 -8.68
CA ALA A 193 -8.71 17.09 -7.85
C ALA A 193 -8.32 16.55 -6.48
N MET A 194 -7.17 15.88 -6.40
CA MET A 194 -6.58 15.65 -5.08
C MET A 194 -6.19 16.97 -4.40
N TYR A 195 -5.97 18.04 -5.16
CA TYR A 195 -5.33 19.27 -4.70
C TYR A 195 -5.98 20.51 -5.29
N GLY A 196 -7.18 20.88 -4.95
CA GLY A 196 -7.62 22.16 -5.50
C GLY A 196 -9.03 22.64 -5.21
N THR A 197 -9.82 21.85 -4.58
CA THR A 197 -11.18 22.24 -4.17
C THR A 197 -11.58 21.40 -2.99
N PRO A 198 -12.58 21.78 -2.19
CA PRO A 198 -12.95 20.98 -1.03
C PRO A 198 -13.11 19.52 -1.44
N LEU A 199 -12.31 18.67 -0.83
CA LEU A 199 -12.34 17.24 -1.03
C LEU A 199 -13.72 16.76 -0.59
N VAL A 200 -14.58 16.52 -1.58
CA VAL A 200 -15.81 15.78 -1.31
C VAL A 200 -15.38 14.32 -1.23
N TRP A 201 -15.39 13.78 -0.02
CA TRP A 201 -15.07 12.39 0.19
C TRP A 201 -16.18 11.51 -0.39
N GLU A 202 -15.81 10.66 -1.32
CA GLU A 202 -16.66 9.64 -1.93
C GLU A 202 -15.91 8.32 -1.98
N PRO A 203 -16.44 7.24 -1.40
CA PRO A 203 -15.80 5.92 -1.47
C PRO A 203 -15.65 5.41 -2.90
N ASP A 204 -14.47 4.95 -3.28
CA ASP A 204 -14.22 4.36 -4.61
C ASP A 204 -14.60 2.86 -4.64
N ARG A 205 -15.80 2.54 -4.23
CA ARG A 205 -16.31 1.16 -4.10
C ARG A 205 -16.26 0.38 -5.40
N HIS A 206 -16.46 1.05 -6.54
CA HIS A 206 -16.49 0.38 -7.83
C HIS A 206 -15.11 -0.07 -8.28
N SER A 207 -14.09 0.75 -8.11
CA SER A 207 -12.71 0.41 -8.46
C SER A 207 -12.17 -0.66 -7.52
N ILE A 208 -12.49 -0.60 -6.22
CA ILE A 208 -12.15 -1.65 -5.26
C ILE A 208 -12.74 -3.00 -5.68
N ARG A 209 -14.03 -3.06 -5.99
CA ARG A 209 -14.68 -4.29 -6.46
C ARG A 209 -14.09 -4.80 -7.77
N THR A 210 -13.71 -3.91 -8.67
CA THR A 210 -13.08 -4.27 -9.96
C THR A 210 -11.70 -4.89 -9.71
N MET A 211 -10.88 -4.29 -8.85
CA MET A 211 -9.57 -4.82 -8.48
C MET A 211 -9.65 -6.15 -7.74
N LEU A 212 -10.58 -6.29 -6.78
CA LEU A 212 -10.77 -7.55 -6.05
C LEU A 212 -11.29 -8.68 -6.95
N ARG A 213 -12.19 -8.39 -7.91
CA ARG A 213 -12.62 -9.35 -8.92
C ARG A 213 -11.44 -9.79 -9.81
N PHE A 214 -10.62 -8.84 -10.25
CA PHE A 214 -9.41 -9.14 -11.01
C PHE A 214 -8.44 -10.02 -10.20
N ALA A 215 -8.22 -9.70 -8.93
CA ALA A 215 -7.41 -10.51 -8.02
C ALA A 215 -7.95 -11.95 -7.90
N ARG A 216 -9.26 -12.13 -7.78
CA ARG A 216 -9.92 -13.45 -7.77
C ARG A 216 -9.73 -14.22 -9.10
N GLN A 217 -9.68 -13.51 -10.23
CA GLN A 217 -9.43 -14.13 -11.54
C GLN A 217 -7.98 -14.59 -11.70
N LEU A 218 -7.03 -13.84 -11.13
CA LEU A 218 -5.62 -14.19 -11.17
C LEU A 218 -5.29 -15.43 -10.34
N ASN A 219 -5.95 -15.65 -9.23
CA ASN A 219 -5.66 -16.77 -8.36
C ASN A 219 -6.55 -17.99 -8.67
N LYS A 220 -6.04 -19.20 -8.41
CA LYS A 220 -6.74 -20.47 -8.63
C LYS A 220 -7.57 -20.92 -7.41
N GLY A 221 -8.30 -20.01 -6.79
CA GLY A 221 -9.11 -20.29 -5.61
C GLY A 221 -8.34 -20.14 -4.29
N ASN A 222 -7.18 -19.52 -4.32
CA ASN A 222 -6.44 -19.13 -3.13
C ASN A 222 -7.00 -17.82 -2.53
N LYS A 223 -6.37 -17.28 -1.52
CA LYS A 223 -6.82 -16.11 -0.76
C LYS A 223 -6.61 -14.81 -1.50
N VAL A 224 -7.54 -13.88 -1.31
CA VAL A 224 -7.43 -12.49 -1.74
C VAL A 224 -7.54 -11.58 -0.52
N PHE A 225 -6.56 -10.71 -0.35
CA PHE A 225 -6.43 -9.81 0.77
C PHE A 225 -6.52 -8.36 0.31
N TYR A 226 -6.94 -7.50 1.20
CA TYR A 226 -6.96 -6.07 0.97
C TYR A 226 -6.13 -5.38 2.04
N ILE A 227 -5.24 -4.48 1.62
CA ILE A 227 -4.48 -3.58 2.49
C ILE A 227 -4.81 -2.16 2.05
N GLY A 228 -5.33 -1.34 2.93
CA GLY A 228 -5.60 0.07 2.66
C GLY A 228 -4.82 0.96 3.61
N HIS A 229 -4.30 2.07 3.08
CA HIS A 229 -3.67 3.13 3.86
C HIS A 229 -4.53 4.38 3.82
N SER A 230 -4.73 5.06 4.95
CA SER A 230 -5.43 6.34 5.01
C SER A 230 -6.82 6.26 4.33
N TRP A 231 -7.06 7.04 3.28
CA TRP A 231 -8.29 6.96 2.49
C TRP A 231 -8.55 5.58 1.91
N GLY A 232 -7.52 4.88 1.49
CA GLY A 232 -7.67 3.50 1.03
C GLY A 232 -8.20 2.58 2.11
N ALA A 233 -7.80 2.79 3.37
CA ALA A 233 -8.37 2.06 4.51
C ALA A 233 -9.83 2.47 4.77
N GLN A 234 -10.16 3.77 4.74
CA GLN A 234 -11.54 4.25 4.88
C GLN A 234 -12.47 3.67 3.81
N GLU A 235 -12.04 3.67 2.55
CA GLU A 235 -12.80 3.09 1.45
C GLU A 235 -12.91 1.57 1.56
N GLY A 236 -11.88 0.91 2.13
CA GLY A 236 -11.92 -0.50 2.51
C GLY A 236 -13.05 -0.77 3.52
N TRP A 237 -13.14 0.01 4.59
CA TRP A 237 -14.23 -0.07 5.57
C TRP A 237 -15.60 0.11 4.92
N CYS A 238 -15.75 1.06 4.01
CA CYS A 238 -17.01 1.31 3.30
C CYS A 238 -17.41 0.20 2.31
N THR A 239 -16.50 -0.69 1.94
CA THR A 239 -16.73 -1.65 0.84
C THR A 239 -16.71 -3.10 1.32
N LEU A 240 -15.78 -3.46 2.23
CA LEU A 240 -15.48 -4.86 2.53
C LEU A 240 -16.46 -5.54 3.49
N HIS A 241 -17.47 -4.84 3.98
CA HIS A 241 -18.59 -5.48 4.67
C HIS A 241 -19.37 -6.43 3.73
N GLU A 242 -19.20 -6.30 2.42
CA GLU A 242 -19.78 -7.20 1.42
C GLU A 242 -19.10 -8.57 1.45
N PRO A 243 -19.86 -9.67 1.64
CA PRO A 243 -19.28 -11.01 1.73
C PRO A 243 -18.54 -11.44 0.44
N GLY A 244 -17.40 -12.11 0.62
CA GLY A 244 -16.66 -12.75 -0.48
C GLY A 244 -15.76 -11.81 -1.29
N LEU A 245 -15.67 -10.52 -0.98
CA LEU A 245 -14.76 -9.62 -1.65
C LEU A 245 -13.31 -9.91 -1.26
N ALA A 246 -13.00 -9.95 0.04
CA ALA A 246 -11.68 -10.23 0.56
C ALA A 246 -11.71 -11.33 1.64
N ASP A 247 -10.58 -12.01 1.86
CA ASP A 247 -10.42 -13.03 2.89
C ASP A 247 -9.80 -12.50 4.18
N ALA A 248 -9.14 -11.32 4.13
CA ALA A 248 -8.73 -10.52 5.27
C ALA A 248 -8.54 -9.06 4.84
N PHE A 249 -8.60 -8.17 5.82
CA PHE A 249 -8.40 -6.74 5.64
C PHE A 249 -7.32 -6.23 6.61
N VAL A 250 -6.38 -5.44 6.09
CA VAL A 250 -5.42 -4.67 6.87
C VAL A 250 -5.75 -3.19 6.70
N SER A 251 -6.10 -2.54 7.80
CA SER A 251 -6.41 -1.11 7.87
C SER A 251 -5.21 -0.39 8.46
N LEU A 252 -4.47 0.34 7.63
CA LEU A 252 -3.32 1.15 8.02
C LEU A 252 -3.80 2.59 8.20
N GLU A 253 -4.01 2.97 9.45
CA GLU A 253 -4.30 4.33 9.91
C GLU A 253 -5.32 5.12 9.06
N THR A 254 -6.59 4.94 9.39
CA THR A 254 -7.70 5.62 8.68
C THR A 254 -7.84 7.08 9.03
N THR A 255 -7.13 7.59 10.05
CA THR A 255 -7.35 8.86 10.75
C THR A 255 -8.61 8.90 11.62
N MET A 256 -9.41 7.86 11.63
CA MET A 256 -10.60 7.76 12.49
C MET A 256 -10.28 7.21 13.88
N GLU A 257 -9.12 6.61 14.07
CA GLU A 257 -8.69 5.97 15.33
C GLU A 257 -8.66 6.94 16.51
N TRP A 258 -8.31 8.21 16.26
CA TRP A 258 -8.27 9.25 17.30
C TRP A 258 -9.50 10.19 17.30
N LYS A 259 -10.48 9.95 16.42
CA LYS A 259 -11.69 10.75 16.40
C LYS A 259 -12.65 10.31 17.50
N THR A 260 -13.15 11.27 18.25
CA THR A 260 -14.13 11.06 19.33
C THR A 260 -15.45 11.76 19.06
N ASP A 261 -15.43 12.82 18.24
CA ASP A 261 -16.63 13.58 17.88
C ASP A 261 -17.38 12.94 16.72
N THR A 262 -18.41 12.19 17.03
CA THR A 262 -19.28 11.55 16.02
C THR A 262 -20.06 12.56 15.17
N ALA A 263 -20.25 13.80 15.62
CA ALA A 263 -20.92 14.84 14.83
C ALA A 263 -19.98 15.35 13.72
N GLU A 264 -18.69 15.58 14.05
CA GLU A 264 -17.69 15.91 13.05
C GLU A 264 -17.57 14.80 12.00
N VAL A 265 -17.48 13.54 12.43
CA VAL A 265 -17.34 12.41 11.51
C VAL A 265 -18.59 12.25 10.64
N ARG A 266 -19.78 12.46 11.19
CA ARG A 266 -21.03 12.42 10.41
C ARG A 266 -21.09 13.51 9.35
N ASP A 267 -20.55 14.68 9.64
CA ASP A 267 -20.51 15.79 8.69
C ASP A 267 -19.48 15.56 7.56
N LYS A 268 -18.29 15.11 7.93
CA LYS A 268 -17.15 15.00 6.98
C LYS A 268 -17.02 13.64 6.32
N TRP A 269 -17.38 12.56 7.02
CA TRP A 269 -17.21 11.17 6.56
C TRP A 269 -18.45 10.31 6.88
N PRO A 270 -19.63 10.69 6.38
CA PRO A 270 -20.90 10.01 6.72
C PRO A 270 -20.89 8.52 6.36
N ASP A 271 -20.37 8.17 5.19
CA ASP A 271 -20.31 6.79 4.71
C ASP A 271 -19.40 5.92 5.59
N MET A 272 -18.29 6.48 6.07
CA MET A 272 -17.39 5.78 6.98
C MET A 272 -18.06 5.52 8.32
N LEU A 273 -18.74 6.53 8.88
CA LEU A 273 -19.49 6.38 10.12
C LEU A 273 -20.60 5.33 9.98
N GLU A 274 -21.35 5.37 8.87
CA GLU A 274 -22.36 4.36 8.58
C GLU A 274 -21.73 2.97 8.53
N ALA A 275 -20.64 2.81 7.79
CA ALA A 275 -19.96 1.54 7.60
C ALA A 275 -19.56 0.88 8.93
N ILE A 276 -18.91 1.63 9.83
CA ILE A 276 -18.42 1.08 11.11
C ILE A 276 -19.52 0.91 12.16
N THR A 277 -20.66 1.60 12.03
CA THR A 277 -21.75 1.50 13.02
C THR A 277 -22.87 0.54 12.63
N THR A 278 -23.09 0.28 11.34
CA THR A 278 -24.23 -0.50 10.87
C THR A 278 -23.87 -1.87 10.31
N HIS A 279 -22.66 -2.02 9.73
CA HIS A 279 -22.27 -3.25 9.08
C HIS A 279 -21.53 -4.22 9.99
N SER A 280 -21.40 -5.46 9.53
CA SER A 280 -20.52 -6.47 10.10
C SER A 280 -19.55 -6.95 9.04
N TYR A 281 -18.35 -7.28 9.47
CA TYR A 281 -17.26 -7.65 8.57
C TYR A 281 -17.05 -9.16 8.63
N PRO A 282 -17.23 -9.89 7.52
CA PRO A 282 -17.18 -11.35 7.51
C PRO A 282 -15.75 -11.91 7.50
N MET A 283 -14.73 -11.06 7.44
CA MET A 283 -13.33 -11.44 7.42
C MET A 283 -12.58 -10.90 8.64
N PRO A 284 -11.44 -11.52 9.02
CA PRO A 284 -10.53 -10.94 10.02
C PRO A 284 -9.94 -9.62 9.55
N ILE A 285 -9.82 -8.68 10.48
CA ILE A 285 -9.28 -7.32 10.26
C ILE A 285 -8.11 -7.09 11.20
N LEU A 286 -6.99 -6.62 10.65
CA LEU A 286 -5.89 -6.05 11.41
C LEU A 286 -5.92 -4.53 11.27
N MET A 287 -6.17 -3.83 12.37
CA MET A 287 -6.04 -2.38 12.45
C MET A 287 -4.66 -2.02 12.98
N VAL A 288 -3.96 -1.16 12.27
CA VAL A 288 -2.67 -0.63 12.68
C VAL A 288 -2.77 0.88 12.70
N ALA A 289 -2.56 1.47 13.86
CA ALA A 289 -2.55 2.92 14.01
C ALA A 289 -1.65 3.33 15.18
N ASP A 290 -1.00 4.48 15.04
CA ASP A 290 -0.34 5.21 16.12
C ASP A 290 -1.36 6.20 16.68
N SER A 291 -1.94 5.89 17.82
CA SER A 291 -2.99 6.71 18.44
C SER A 291 -2.77 6.85 19.94
N ASP A 292 -3.02 8.05 20.47
CA ASP A 292 -3.03 8.29 21.92
C ASP A 292 -4.18 7.54 22.64
N ALA A 293 -5.16 7.04 21.88
CA ALA A 293 -6.26 6.24 22.42
C ALA A 293 -5.91 4.75 22.39
N GLU A 294 -6.09 4.07 23.53
CA GLU A 294 -5.95 2.60 23.54
C GLU A 294 -7.11 1.92 22.78
N PRO A 295 -6.83 0.85 22.01
CA PRO A 295 -7.87 0.06 21.39
C PRO A 295 -8.80 -0.63 22.40
N PRO A 296 -10.08 -0.87 22.08
CA PRO A 296 -10.72 -0.50 20.81
C PRO A 296 -10.94 1.01 20.70
N TYR A 297 -10.51 1.58 19.58
CA TYR A 297 -10.65 3.02 19.34
C TYR A 297 -12.11 3.49 19.42
N PRO A 298 -12.38 4.72 19.89
CA PRO A 298 -13.73 5.17 20.26
C PRO A 298 -14.82 4.90 19.20
N LEU A 299 -14.53 5.20 17.93
CA LEU A 299 -15.50 4.99 16.85
C LEU A 299 -15.64 3.52 16.44
N PHE A 300 -14.68 2.67 16.77
CA PHE A 300 -14.67 1.25 16.37
C PHE A 300 -15.20 0.30 17.45
N THR A 301 -15.59 0.81 18.62
CA THR A 301 -16.09 -0.02 19.73
C THR A 301 -17.33 -0.85 19.37
N GLY A 302 -18.14 -0.38 18.42
CA GLY A 302 -19.36 -1.05 17.96
C GLY A 302 -19.16 -1.94 16.73
N VAL A 303 -17.96 -2.00 16.17
CA VAL A 303 -17.69 -2.79 14.95
C VAL A 303 -17.83 -4.28 15.25
N ARG A 304 -18.60 -4.96 14.41
CA ARG A 304 -18.84 -6.40 14.50
C ARG A 304 -17.92 -7.16 13.53
N GLY A 305 -16.95 -7.88 14.07
CA GLY A 305 -15.98 -8.64 13.29
C GLY A 305 -14.84 -9.20 14.16
N ASP A 306 -13.95 -9.96 13.55
CA ASP A 306 -12.69 -10.42 14.19
C ASP A 306 -11.64 -9.32 13.99
N LEU A 307 -11.58 -8.38 14.95
CA LEU A 307 -10.64 -7.25 14.92
C LEU A 307 -9.43 -7.55 15.79
N ARG A 308 -8.25 -7.29 15.23
CA ARG A 308 -6.99 -7.28 15.97
C ARG A 308 -6.36 -5.91 15.84
N TYR A 309 -5.67 -5.48 16.88
CA TYR A 309 -5.06 -4.16 16.94
C TYR A 309 -3.55 -4.29 17.12
N LEU A 310 -2.83 -3.49 16.36
CA LEU A 310 -1.39 -3.35 16.43
C LEU A 310 -1.07 -1.86 16.56
N ASP A 311 -0.46 -1.49 17.68
CA ASP A 311 -0.15 -0.12 18.01
C ASP A 311 1.37 0.04 18.17
N PRO A 312 2.04 0.92 17.40
CA PRO A 312 3.45 1.20 17.56
C PRO A 312 3.79 1.76 18.96
N LYS A 313 4.84 1.24 19.59
CA LYS A 313 5.32 1.72 20.90
C LYS A 313 6.08 3.04 20.84
N GLN A 314 6.43 3.47 19.65
CA GLN A 314 7.14 4.71 19.37
C GLN A 314 6.37 5.47 18.31
N PRO A 315 6.44 6.80 18.29
CA PRO A 315 5.73 7.59 17.31
C PRO A 315 5.97 7.11 15.88
N PHE A 316 4.90 6.81 15.18
CA PHE A 316 4.92 6.32 13.81
C PHE A 316 3.96 7.18 12.99
N GLY A 317 4.47 8.25 12.41
CA GLY A 317 3.65 9.25 11.74
C GLY A 317 2.83 8.65 10.58
N HIS A 318 1.75 9.33 10.23
CA HIS A 318 0.78 8.88 9.22
C HIS A 318 1.42 8.39 7.90
N GLU A 319 2.41 9.13 7.41
CA GLU A 319 3.12 8.78 6.16
C GLU A 319 4.12 7.62 6.36
N SER A 320 4.45 7.26 7.60
CA SER A 320 5.40 6.18 7.89
C SER A 320 4.88 4.79 7.53
N TYR A 321 3.58 4.66 7.23
CA TYR A 321 2.98 3.43 6.71
C TYR A 321 3.29 3.19 5.23
N THR A 322 3.97 4.11 4.58
CA THR A 322 4.35 4.01 3.17
C THR A 322 5.86 4.02 2.99
N SER A 323 6.36 3.44 1.90
CA SER A 323 7.79 3.46 1.60
C SER A 323 8.22 4.70 0.80
N ALA A 324 7.29 5.51 0.30
CA ALA A 324 7.58 6.57 -0.64
C ALA A 324 8.67 7.54 -0.16
N TYR A 325 8.51 8.12 1.02
CA TYR A 325 9.54 9.01 1.55
C TYR A 325 10.65 8.29 2.33
N LEU A 326 10.43 7.08 2.86
CA LEU A 326 11.46 6.28 3.53
C LEU A 326 12.61 5.92 2.58
N MET A 327 12.32 5.85 1.29
CA MET A 327 13.33 5.57 0.26
C MET A 327 14.43 6.61 0.17
N ARG A 328 14.25 7.83 0.71
CA ARG A 328 15.31 8.84 0.79
C ARG A 328 16.56 8.30 1.48
N GLN A 329 16.40 7.35 2.39
CA GLN A 329 17.52 6.64 3.01
C GLN A 329 18.50 6.05 1.99
N ALA A 330 18.00 5.58 0.84
CA ALA A 330 18.84 4.99 -0.21
C ALA A 330 19.72 6.01 -0.95
N VAL A 331 19.46 7.29 -0.78
CA VAL A 331 20.24 8.40 -1.41
C VAL A 331 21.00 9.23 -0.39
N GLU A 332 21.01 8.84 0.88
CA GLU A 332 21.69 9.53 1.97
C GLU A 332 23.18 9.81 1.68
N GLY A 333 23.88 8.85 1.05
CA GLY A 333 25.28 9.04 0.68
C GLY A 333 25.53 10.11 -0.40
N ARG A 334 24.47 10.59 -1.07
CA ARG A 334 24.52 11.62 -2.10
C ARG A 334 24.01 12.97 -1.62
N PHE A 335 23.02 12.94 -0.74
CA PHE A 335 22.36 14.13 -0.19
C PHE A 335 22.53 14.15 1.32
N ALA A 336 22.73 15.32 1.90
CA ALA A 336 22.62 15.51 3.32
C ALA A 336 21.13 15.55 3.70
N LEU A 337 20.65 14.56 4.42
CA LEU A 337 19.26 14.49 4.87
C LEU A 337 19.17 15.06 6.29
N PRO A 338 18.51 16.22 6.50
CA PRO A 338 18.46 16.86 7.82
C PRO A 338 17.63 16.04 8.85
N ASP A 339 16.71 15.21 8.37
CA ASP A 339 15.86 14.33 9.18
C ASP A 339 16.36 12.87 9.26
N ARG A 340 17.65 12.65 9.02
CA ARG A 340 18.27 11.34 8.88
C ARG A 340 17.93 10.37 10.00
N ASP A 341 18.15 10.77 11.25
CA ASP A 341 17.96 9.87 12.38
C ASP A 341 16.51 9.41 12.50
N ARG A 342 15.57 10.34 12.34
CA ARG A 342 14.14 10.03 12.30
C ARG A 342 13.79 9.12 11.13
N LEU A 343 14.35 9.36 9.94
CA LEU A 343 14.15 8.53 8.77
C LEU A 343 14.60 7.08 9.01
N HIS A 344 15.76 6.88 9.65
CA HIS A 344 16.25 5.54 10.01
C HIS A 344 15.37 4.84 11.04
N GLU A 345 14.92 5.55 12.07
CA GLU A 345 14.00 5.00 13.08
C GLU A 345 12.68 4.58 12.44
N GLN A 346 12.09 5.42 11.60
CA GLN A 346 10.84 5.11 10.92
C GLN A 346 10.99 3.93 9.93
N ALA A 347 12.11 3.85 9.21
CA ALA A 347 12.37 2.72 8.32
C ALA A 347 12.49 1.40 9.08
N ALA A 348 13.13 1.40 10.25
CA ALA A 348 13.22 0.19 11.08
C ALA A 348 11.85 -0.26 11.64
N LEU A 349 10.99 0.69 12.03
CA LEU A 349 9.62 0.40 12.44
C LEU A 349 8.78 -0.13 11.27
N TYR A 350 8.95 0.45 10.08
CA TYR A 350 8.28 -0.01 8.87
C TYR A 350 8.67 -1.45 8.49
N GLU A 351 9.95 -1.81 8.58
CA GLU A 351 10.38 -3.20 8.37
C GLU A 351 9.73 -4.16 9.38
N ALA A 352 9.63 -3.75 10.64
CA ALA A 352 8.94 -4.54 11.65
C ALA A 352 7.44 -4.66 11.35
N LEU A 353 6.80 -3.58 10.88
CA LEU A 353 5.42 -3.59 10.42
C LEU A 353 5.22 -4.60 9.29
N LEU A 354 6.06 -4.60 8.26
CA LEU A 354 5.96 -5.56 7.16
C LEU A 354 5.99 -7.01 7.65
N ALA A 355 6.81 -7.32 8.65
CA ALA A 355 6.87 -8.65 9.24
C ALA A 355 5.56 -9.03 9.97
N GLU A 356 4.93 -8.08 10.68
CA GLU A 356 3.63 -8.31 11.35
C GLU A 356 2.50 -8.52 10.34
N LEU A 357 2.46 -7.69 9.29
CA LEU A 357 1.47 -7.83 8.22
C LEU A 357 1.62 -9.18 7.51
N LEU A 358 2.85 -9.58 7.22
CA LEU A 358 3.13 -10.87 6.61
C LEU A 358 2.65 -12.01 7.49
N ALA A 359 2.97 -12.00 8.79
CA ALA A 359 2.53 -13.02 9.74
C ALA A 359 0.99 -13.10 9.80
N PHE A 360 0.32 -11.95 9.90
CA PHE A 360 -1.14 -11.88 9.91
C PHE A 360 -1.76 -12.49 8.64
N LEU A 361 -1.23 -12.21 7.46
CA LEU A 361 -1.78 -12.73 6.20
C LEU A 361 -1.43 -14.21 5.98
N GLN A 362 -0.20 -14.63 6.35
CA GLN A 362 0.20 -16.04 6.23
C GLN A 362 -0.65 -16.97 7.09
N GLU A 363 -1.04 -16.56 8.31
CA GLU A 363 -1.98 -17.35 9.14
C GLU A 363 -3.26 -17.74 8.39
N ARG A 364 -3.65 -16.99 7.36
CA ARG A 364 -4.91 -17.17 6.61
C ARG A 364 -4.74 -17.94 5.31
N THR A 365 -3.49 -18.13 4.88
CA THR A 365 -3.19 -18.94 3.68
C THR A 365 -3.21 -20.45 3.97
N GLY A 366 -3.24 -20.85 5.25
CA GLY A 366 -3.11 -22.25 5.66
C GLY A 366 -1.68 -22.81 5.54
N VAL A 367 -0.72 -21.96 5.18
CA VAL A 367 0.70 -22.34 5.18
C VAL A 367 1.21 -22.25 6.63
N PRO A 368 1.92 -23.27 7.13
CA PRO A 368 2.48 -23.20 8.47
C PRO A 368 3.42 -21.99 8.59
N VAL A 369 3.08 -21.08 9.47
CA VAL A 369 3.91 -19.90 9.79
C VAL A 369 4.87 -20.29 10.88
N SER A 370 6.16 -19.99 10.71
CA SER A 370 7.06 -19.91 11.85
C SER A 370 6.55 -18.78 12.74
N PRO A 371 6.27 -19.02 14.01
CA PRO A 371 5.78 -17.95 14.87
C PRO A 371 6.75 -16.77 14.79
N PRO A 372 6.24 -15.55 14.73
CA PRO A 372 7.09 -14.37 14.75
C PRO A 372 8.01 -14.50 15.96
N HIS A 373 9.30 -14.48 15.73
CA HIS A 373 10.26 -14.51 16.83
C HIS A 373 9.99 -13.28 17.67
N HIS A 374 9.49 -13.46 18.91
CA HIS A 374 9.39 -12.38 19.88
C HIS A 374 10.81 -11.84 20.10
N ARG A 375 11.17 -10.86 19.27
CA ARG A 375 12.46 -10.17 19.40
C ARG A 375 12.44 -9.42 20.73
N LYS A 376 13.54 -9.53 21.45
CA LYS A 376 13.79 -8.67 22.61
C LYS A 376 13.70 -7.23 22.09
N GLY A 377 12.66 -6.48 22.47
CA GLY A 377 12.38 -5.16 21.92
C GLY A 377 11.29 -5.12 20.84
N ASP A 378 10.27 -5.98 20.94
CA ASP A 378 9.06 -5.89 20.09
C ASP A 378 8.53 -4.46 20.04
N PRO A 379 8.47 -3.83 18.85
CA PRO A 379 8.11 -2.43 18.73
C PRO A 379 6.59 -2.17 18.76
N PHE A 380 5.76 -3.21 18.91
CA PHE A 380 4.31 -3.07 18.89
C PHE A 380 3.64 -3.54 20.18
N HIS A 381 2.57 -2.86 20.56
CA HIS A 381 1.55 -3.38 21.47
C HIS A 381 0.54 -4.20 20.66
N ARG A 382 0.14 -5.35 21.19
CA ARG A 382 -0.93 -6.17 20.61
C ARG A 382 -2.07 -6.26 21.61
N PHE A 383 -3.24 -5.84 21.19
CA PHE A 383 -4.43 -5.89 22.01
C PHE A 383 -5.26 -7.10 21.57
N PRO A 384 -5.59 -8.00 22.49
CA PRO A 384 -6.48 -9.11 22.19
C PRO A 384 -7.86 -8.57 21.85
N VAL A 385 -8.53 -9.22 20.92
CA VAL A 385 -9.95 -8.98 20.64
C VAL A 385 -10.72 -9.17 21.95
N PRO A 386 -11.55 -8.22 22.38
CA PRO A 386 -12.51 -8.50 23.42
C PRO A 386 -13.36 -9.68 22.96
N SER A 387 -13.34 -10.79 23.71
CA SER A 387 -14.24 -11.89 23.43
C SER A 387 -15.66 -11.32 23.31
N PRO A 388 -16.42 -11.62 22.23
CA PRO A 388 -17.78 -11.14 22.14
C PRO A 388 -18.46 -11.50 23.46
N ALA A 389 -18.98 -10.47 24.14
CA ALA A 389 -19.68 -10.68 25.41
C ALA A 389 -20.70 -11.80 25.19
N ASP A 390 -20.62 -12.85 25.99
CA ASP A 390 -21.58 -13.94 25.92
C ASP A 390 -22.99 -13.33 26.00
N PRO A 391 -23.83 -13.44 24.95
CA PRO A 391 -25.14 -12.82 24.96
C PRO A 391 -26.05 -13.36 26.08
N ASN A 392 -25.59 -14.36 26.80
CA ASN A 392 -26.33 -15.01 27.86
C ASN A 392 -25.88 -14.67 29.28
N GLY A 393 -24.95 -13.70 29.46
CA GLY A 393 -24.64 -13.04 30.72
C GLY A 393 -24.76 -13.94 31.96
N ARG A 394 -24.04 -15.05 32.07
CA ARG A 394 -23.93 -15.84 33.29
C ARG A 394 -22.51 -15.81 33.84
#